data_1d1484dfdd3bc6bfd123d8ee1c5f2689
#
_entry.id   1d1484dfdd3bc6bfd123d8ee1c5f2689
#
_cell.length_a   1.000
_cell.length_b   1.000
_cell.length_c   1.000
_cell.angle_alpha   90.00
_cell.angle_beta   90.00
_cell.angle_gamma   90.00
#
_symmetry.space_group_name_H-M   'P 1'
#
loop_
_entity.id
_entity.type
_entity.pdbx_description
1 polymer ?
#
loop_
_entity_poly.entity_id
_entity_poly.type
_entity_poly.pdbx_seq_one_letter_code
_entity_poly.pdbx_strand_id
1 'polypeptide(L)'
;MTKNEKAEIIEKASKLLLKNNKEEALEIINNNYNFEYKKIEKRSYNDKQKLKIFIRDGFIDRYSGNKLLNPGILKVFSTYFPKEFPYHRNWKMDETHMAYWELLPTIDHINPIATGGKDEDDNIITTSQLNNSIKSNWTLEQLRWKIYDAGDR
;
A
#
# COMPACT_ATOMS: atom_id res chain seq x y z
N MET A 1 -9.40 -16.67 -11.37
CA MET A 1 -10.71 -16.06 -11.73
C MET A 1 -10.49 -14.63 -12.20
N THR A 2 -10.95 -14.30 -13.40
CA THR A 2 -10.84 -12.97 -14.01
C THR A 2 -11.85 -11.97 -13.41
N LYS A 3 -11.66 -10.67 -13.68
CA LYS A 3 -12.65 -9.66 -13.24
C LYS A 3 -14.03 -9.88 -13.86
N ASN A 4 -14.08 -10.34 -15.11
CA ASN A 4 -15.34 -10.61 -15.79
C ASN A 4 -16.08 -11.80 -15.17
N GLU A 5 -15.40 -12.90 -14.87
CA GLU A 5 -15.99 -14.04 -14.16
C GLU A 5 -16.58 -13.65 -12.80
N LYS A 6 -15.88 -12.77 -12.05
CA LYS A 6 -16.38 -12.24 -10.77
C LYS A 6 -17.65 -11.41 -10.96
N ALA A 7 -17.70 -10.57 -11.98
CA ALA A 7 -18.88 -9.78 -12.31
C ALA A 7 -20.07 -10.67 -12.67
N GLU A 8 -19.86 -11.70 -13.49
CA GLU A 8 -20.90 -12.66 -13.89
C GLU A 8 -21.50 -13.41 -12.69
N ILE A 9 -20.66 -13.79 -11.68
CA ILE A 9 -21.14 -14.41 -10.45
C ILE A 9 -22.10 -13.46 -9.70
N ILE A 10 -21.72 -12.20 -9.55
CA ILE A 10 -22.55 -11.20 -8.88
C ILE A 10 -23.84 -10.92 -9.67
N GLU A 11 -23.76 -10.85 -10.99
CA GLU A 11 -24.97 -10.69 -11.84
C GLU A 11 -25.95 -11.87 -11.69
N LYS A 12 -25.45 -13.11 -11.66
CA LYS A 12 -26.29 -14.29 -11.42
C LYS A 12 -26.98 -14.24 -10.07
N ALA A 13 -26.21 -13.94 -9.01
CA ALA A 13 -26.74 -13.80 -7.65
C ALA A 13 -27.78 -12.66 -7.58
N SER A 14 -27.53 -11.53 -8.24
CA SER A 14 -28.46 -10.39 -8.30
C SER A 14 -29.79 -10.75 -8.96
N LYS A 15 -29.76 -11.51 -10.05
CA LYS A 15 -30.99 -11.99 -10.75
C LYS A 15 -31.85 -12.89 -9.85
N LEU A 16 -31.20 -13.68 -8.98
CA LEU A 16 -31.92 -14.51 -8.00
C LEU A 16 -32.51 -13.68 -6.89
N LEU A 17 -31.78 -12.66 -6.38
CA LEU A 17 -32.30 -11.74 -5.39
C LEU A 17 -33.53 -10.98 -5.91
N LEU A 18 -33.56 -10.55 -7.16
CA LEU A 18 -34.75 -9.94 -7.81
C LEU A 18 -35.97 -10.86 -7.84
N LYS A 19 -35.74 -12.19 -7.84
CA LYS A 19 -36.79 -13.21 -7.76
C LYS A 19 -37.09 -13.64 -6.31
N ASN A 20 -36.61 -12.93 -5.29
CA ASN A 20 -36.67 -13.26 -3.87
C ASN A 20 -36.03 -14.60 -3.48
N ASN A 21 -35.17 -15.17 -4.32
CA ASN A 21 -34.45 -16.40 -4.03
C ASN A 21 -33.09 -16.09 -3.38
N LYS A 22 -33.14 -15.74 -2.08
CA LYS A 22 -31.94 -15.34 -1.30
C LYS A 22 -31.02 -16.52 -1.02
N GLU A 23 -31.56 -17.71 -0.82
CA GLU A 23 -30.78 -18.91 -0.46
C GLU A 23 -29.86 -19.32 -1.60
N GLU A 24 -30.39 -19.44 -2.80
CA GLU A 24 -29.60 -19.80 -3.98
C GLU A 24 -28.59 -18.70 -4.35
N ALA A 25 -28.96 -17.43 -4.18
CA ALA A 25 -28.03 -16.31 -4.39
C ALA A 25 -26.84 -16.37 -3.42
N LEU A 26 -27.09 -16.70 -2.14
CA LEU A 26 -26.04 -16.88 -1.14
C LEU A 26 -25.16 -18.09 -1.46
N GLU A 27 -25.75 -19.20 -1.89
CA GLU A 27 -25.02 -20.39 -2.30
C GLU A 27 -24.06 -20.12 -3.46
N ILE A 28 -24.51 -19.39 -4.48
CA ILE A 28 -23.65 -18.98 -5.61
C ILE A 28 -22.46 -18.16 -5.13
N ILE A 29 -22.66 -17.20 -4.22
CA ILE A 29 -21.56 -16.37 -3.68
C ILE A 29 -20.60 -17.22 -2.86
N ASN A 30 -21.11 -18.05 -1.95
CA ASN A 30 -20.28 -18.87 -1.07
C ASN A 30 -19.43 -19.89 -1.83
N ASN A 31 -19.98 -20.48 -2.89
CA ASN A 31 -19.28 -21.50 -3.68
C ASN A 31 -18.29 -20.92 -4.69
N ASN A 32 -18.51 -19.69 -5.18
CA ASN A 32 -17.74 -19.16 -6.31
C ASN A 32 -16.97 -17.86 -6.00
N TYR A 33 -17.41 -17.07 -5.02
CA TYR A 33 -16.77 -15.79 -4.70
C TYR A 33 -17.00 -15.40 -3.22
N ASN A 34 -16.71 -16.32 -2.32
CA ASN A 34 -16.87 -16.13 -0.90
C ASN A 34 -15.87 -15.10 -0.33
N PHE A 35 -16.23 -14.50 0.79
CA PHE A 35 -15.33 -13.70 1.61
C PHE A 35 -14.78 -14.54 2.75
N GLU A 36 -13.45 -14.63 2.82
CA GLU A 36 -12.76 -15.26 3.95
C GLU A 36 -12.16 -14.20 4.87
N TYR A 37 -12.60 -14.18 6.12
CA TYR A 37 -12.00 -13.31 7.12
C TYR A 37 -10.65 -13.89 7.56
N LYS A 38 -9.57 -13.14 7.33
CA LYS A 38 -8.24 -13.49 7.83
C LYS A 38 -7.87 -12.54 8.97
N LYS A 39 -7.60 -13.11 10.17
CA LYS A 39 -7.06 -12.33 11.28
C LYS A 39 -5.65 -11.88 10.91
N ILE A 40 -5.41 -10.58 10.95
CA ILE A 40 -4.12 -9.97 10.60
C ILE A 40 -3.40 -9.63 11.88
N GLU A 41 -2.18 -10.15 12.05
CA GLU A 41 -1.24 -9.75 13.08
C GLU A 41 -0.19 -8.84 12.43
N LYS A 42 -0.20 -7.55 12.79
CA LYS A 42 0.79 -6.58 12.29
C LYS A 42 1.86 -6.35 13.34
N ARG A 43 3.14 -6.38 12.94
CA ARG A 43 4.23 -5.83 13.76
C ARG A 43 4.21 -4.30 13.70
N SER A 44 4.61 -3.67 14.80
CA SER A 44 4.89 -2.23 14.83
C SER A 44 6.38 -2.01 14.63
N TYR A 45 6.75 -1.25 13.60
CA TYR A 45 8.14 -0.91 13.31
C TYR A 45 8.49 0.43 13.95
N ASN A 46 9.50 0.43 14.85
CA ASN A 46 10.05 1.66 15.37
C ASN A 46 10.96 2.35 14.34
N ASP A 47 11.31 3.61 14.58
CA ASP A 47 12.08 4.41 13.61
C ASP A 47 13.47 3.82 13.29
N LYS A 48 14.12 3.16 14.28
CA LYS A 48 15.40 2.47 14.05
C LYS A 48 15.26 1.29 13.09
N GLN A 49 14.18 0.52 13.21
CA GLN A 49 13.90 -0.60 12.30
C GLN A 49 13.59 -0.09 10.90
N LYS A 50 12.76 0.94 10.77
CA LYS A 50 12.47 1.58 9.47
C LYS A 50 13.74 2.11 8.81
N LEU A 51 14.60 2.80 9.59
CA LEU A 51 15.86 3.33 9.08
C LEU A 51 16.79 2.23 8.54
N LYS A 52 16.85 1.07 9.19
CA LYS A 52 17.63 -0.07 8.67
C LYS A 52 17.13 -0.52 7.29
N ILE A 53 15.82 -0.56 7.08
CA ILE A 53 15.21 -0.91 5.79
C ILE A 53 15.54 0.16 4.75
N PHE A 54 15.43 1.45 5.09
CA PHE A 54 15.77 2.55 4.19
C PHE A 54 17.25 2.50 3.76
N ILE A 55 18.16 2.20 4.68
CA ILE A 55 19.60 2.04 4.39
C ILE A 55 19.83 0.80 3.51
N ARG A 56 19.23 -0.34 3.84
CA ARG A 56 19.32 -1.57 3.03
C ARG A 56 18.91 -1.32 1.57
N ASP A 57 17.86 -0.54 1.36
CA ASP A 57 17.33 -0.23 0.04
C ASP A 57 17.97 1.03 -0.60
N GLY A 58 19.00 1.64 0.04
CA GLY A 58 19.75 2.79 -0.48
C GLY A 58 18.91 4.05 -0.62
N PHE A 59 17.85 4.22 0.17
CA PHE A 59 16.88 5.32 0.03
C PHE A 59 16.29 5.41 -1.39
N ILE A 60 16.02 4.25 -2.00
CA ILE A 60 15.32 4.15 -3.29
C ILE A 60 13.89 3.69 -3.06
N ASP A 61 12.96 4.34 -3.72
CA ASP A 61 11.58 3.86 -3.84
C ASP A 61 11.58 2.59 -4.71
N ARG A 62 11.37 1.44 -4.09
CA ARG A 62 11.48 0.14 -4.77
C ARG A 62 10.36 -0.11 -5.79
N TYR A 63 9.32 0.74 -5.83
CA TYR A 63 8.25 0.64 -6.84
C TYR A 63 8.46 1.56 -8.04
N SER A 64 9.27 2.62 -7.92
CA SER A 64 9.51 3.56 -9.03
C SER A 64 10.96 3.69 -9.44
N GLY A 65 11.91 3.23 -8.60
CA GLY A 65 13.33 3.45 -8.78
C GLY A 65 13.80 4.87 -8.44
N ASN A 66 12.92 5.73 -7.96
CA ASN A 66 13.24 7.11 -7.64
C ASN A 66 13.98 7.24 -6.31
N LYS A 67 14.83 8.27 -6.22
CA LYS A 67 15.55 8.62 -5.00
C LYS A 67 14.60 9.18 -3.94
N LEU A 68 14.78 8.70 -2.71
CA LEU A 68 14.12 9.24 -1.52
C LEU A 68 15.11 9.98 -0.63
N LEU A 69 14.62 10.82 0.28
CA LEU A 69 15.43 11.64 1.16
C LEU A 69 15.32 11.16 2.60
N ASN A 70 16.38 11.39 3.38
CA ASN A 70 16.29 11.19 4.83
C ASN A 70 15.18 12.09 5.41
N PRO A 71 14.26 11.54 6.23
CA PRO A 71 13.13 12.29 6.77
C PRO A 71 13.52 13.60 7.50
N GLY A 72 14.69 13.64 8.11
CA GLY A 72 15.22 14.84 8.78
C GLY A 72 15.41 16.02 7.83
N ILE A 73 15.77 15.78 6.57
CA ILE A 73 15.98 16.85 5.57
C ILE A 73 14.69 17.63 5.35
N LEU A 74 13.58 16.94 5.11
CA LEU A 74 12.28 17.59 4.86
C LEU A 74 11.81 18.40 6.07
N LYS A 75 12.05 17.89 7.30
CA LYS A 75 11.71 18.62 8.53
C LYS A 75 12.54 19.89 8.70
N VAL A 76 13.83 19.86 8.35
CA VAL A 76 14.68 21.05 8.35
C VAL A 76 14.11 22.12 7.42
N PHE A 77 13.73 21.76 6.18
CA PHE A 77 13.11 22.69 5.25
C PHE A 77 11.81 23.30 5.81
N SER A 78 10.93 22.51 6.39
CA SER A 78 9.69 23.01 6.99
C SER A 78 9.93 23.91 8.21
N THR A 79 11.04 23.72 8.90
CA THR A 79 11.42 24.58 10.05
C THR A 79 11.93 25.95 9.56
N TYR A 80 12.78 25.97 8.53
CA TYR A 80 13.36 27.21 8.01
C TYR A 80 12.43 27.97 7.05
N PHE A 81 11.59 27.25 6.32
CA PHE A 81 10.72 27.79 5.28
C PHE A 81 9.25 27.33 5.45
N PRO A 82 8.60 27.66 6.59
CA PRO A 82 7.28 27.13 6.91
C PRO A 82 6.16 27.55 5.95
N LYS A 83 6.35 28.64 5.20
CA LYS A 83 5.40 29.12 4.20
C LYS A 83 5.58 28.44 2.85
N GLU A 84 6.83 28.33 2.39
CA GLU A 84 7.22 27.75 1.09
C GLU A 84 7.28 26.24 1.14
N PHE A 85 7.53 25.66 2.34
CA PHE A 85 7.63 24.22 2.56
C PHE A 85 6.80 23.79 3.77
N PRO A 86 5.47 23.94 3.73
CA PRO A 86 4.59 23.67 4.86
C PRO A 86 4.55 22.18 5.21
N TYR A 87 4.33 21.89 6.50
CA TYR A 87 4.08 20.54 7.01
C TYR A 87 2.93 20.54 8.01
N HIS A 88 1.90 19.75 7.74
CA HIS A 88 0.81 19.53 8.66
C HIS A 88 0.90 18.11 9.28
N ARG A 89 0.83 18.02 10.62
CA ARG A 89 0.99 16.76 11.36
C ARG A 89 0.03 15.64 10.96
N ASN A 90 -1.17 15.99 10.50
CA ASN A 90 -2.19 15.05 10.03
C ASN A 90 -2.16 14.86 8.50
N TRP A 91 -1.08 15.24 7.85
CA TRP A 91 -0.89 15.04 6.41
C TRP A 91 -2.02 15.59 5.54
N LYS A 92 -2.59 16.75 5.90
CA LYS A 92 -3.54 17.43 5.04
C LYS A 92 -2.84 17.84 3.75
N MET A 93 -3.41 17.46 2.62
CA MET A 93 -2.77 17.63 1.31
C MET A 93 -2.67 19.10 0.89
N ASP A 94 -3.59 19.93 1.31
CA ASP A 94 -3.63 21.38 1.09
C ASP A 94 -2.75 22.19 2.06
N GLU A 95 -2.24 21.55 3.12
CA GLU A 95 -1.40 22.17 4.14
C GLU A 95 -0.02 21.49 4.28
N THR A 96 0.34 20.58 3.36
CA THR A 96 1.62 19.84 3.40
C THR A 96 2.28 19.88 2.03
N HIS A 97 3.57 20.28 1.99
CA HIS A 97 4.31 20.31 0.74
C HIS A 97 4.39 18.92 0.09
N MET A 98 4.21 18.84 -1.23
CA MET A 98 4.13 17.57 -1.97
C MET A 98 5.37 16.69 -1.81
N ALA A 99 6.54 17.27 -1.54
CA ALA A 99 7.77 16.53 -1.27
C ALA A 99 7.65 15.52 -0.11
N TYR A 100 6.75 15.74 0.85
CA TYR A 100 6.48 14.76 1.90
C TYR A 100 5.81 13.49 1.37
N TRP A 101 5.02 13.60 0.33
CA TRP A 101 4.40 12.45 -0.34
C TRP A 101 5.36 11.74 -1.27
N GLU A 102 6.13 12.50 -2.04
CA GLU A 102 6.98 11.97 -3.10
C GLU A 102 8.35 11.51 -2.63
N LEU A 103 8.95 12.20 -1.64
CA LEU A 103 10.35 12.01 -1.27
C LEU A 103 10.54 11.43 0.13
N LEU A 104 9.51 11.38 0.98
CA LEU A 104 9.61 10.77 2.30
C LEU A 104 9.53 9.25 2.19
N PRO A 105 10.55 8.51 2.69
CA PRO A 105 10.51 7.07 2.70
C PRO A 105 9.51 6.56 3.75
N THR A 106 8.81 5.52 3.39
CA THR A 106 8.03 4.65 4.27
C THR A 106 8.35 3.19 3.97
N ILE A 107 7.86 2.28 4.79
CA ILE A 107 7.93 0.84 4.53
C ILE A 107 6.59 0.34 4.03
N ASP A 108 6.63 -0.63 3.13
CA ASP A 108 5.45 -1.33 2.65
C ASP A 108 5.71 -2.82 2.51
N HIS A 109 4.64 -3.62 2.56
CA HIS A 109 4.69 -5.04 2.30
C HIS A 109 4.48 -5.32 0.81
N ILE A 110 5.44 -5.97 0.16
CA ILE A 110 5.36 -6.37 -1.26
C ILE A 110 4.05 -7.13 -1.50
N ASN A 111 3.85 -8.19 -0.73
CA ASN A 111 2.60 -8.93 -0.66
C ASN A 111 1.82 -8.41 0.55
N PRO A 112 0.66 -7.76 0.34
CA PRO A 112 -0.08 -7.17 1.44
C PRO A 112 -0.49 -8.19 2.50
N ILE A 113 -0.34 -7.84 3.77
CA ILE A 113 -0.78 -8.68 4.89
C ILE A 113 -2.26 -9.05 4.76
N ALA A 114 -3.09 -8.11 4.29
CA ALA A 114 -4.52 -8.31 4.09
C ALA A 114 -4.85 -9.45 3.09
N THR A 115 -3.92 -9.77 2.20
CA THR A 115 -4.08 -10.87 1.22
C THR A 115 -3.27 -12.12 1.58
N GLY A 116 -2.71 -12.18 2.78
CA GLY A 116 -1.95 -13.32 3.29
C GLY A 116 -0.44 -13.19 3.17
N GLY A 117 0.08 -12.00 2.88
CA GLY A 117 1.51 -11.70 2.96
C GLY A 117 2.02 -11.85 4.40
N LYS A 118 3.29 -12.22 4.54
CA LYS A 118 3.94 -12.38 5.84
C LYS A 118 4.61 -11.08 6.28
N ASP A 119 4.69 -10.86 7.59
CA ASP A 119 5.40 -9.73 8.17
C ASP A 119 6.88 -10.09 8.43
N GLU A 120 7.60 -10.35 7.36
CA GLU A 120 9.01 -10.78 7.32
C GLU A 120 9.85 -9.77 6.52
N ASP A 121 11.14 -9.69 6.82
CA ASP A 121 12.05 -8.66 6.26
C ASP A 121 12.20 -8.72 4.73
N ASP A 122 12.04 -9.90 4.12
CA ASP A 122 12.04 -10.11 2.67
C ASP A 122 10.75 -9.66 1.98
N ASN A 123 9.66 -9.54 2.74
CA ASN A 123 8.40 -9.00 2.26
C ASN A 123 8.25 -7.49 2.49
N ILE A 124 9.26 -6.83 3.06
CA ILE A 124 9.21 -5.39 3.40
C ILE A 124 10.24 -4.62 2.58
N ILE A 125 9.80 -3.53 1.98
CA ILE A 125 10.66 -2.65 1.18
C ILE A 125 10.44 -1.18 1.49
N THR A 126 11.40 -0.37 1.07
CA THR A 126 11.31 1.09 1.08
C THR A 126 10.50 1.58 -0.12
N THR A 127 9.58 2.50 0.12
CA THR A 127 8.84 3.19 -0.93
C THR A 127 8.52 4.63 -0.50
N SER A 128 8.07 5.47 -1.41
CA SER A 128 7.52 6.79 -1.08
C SER A 128 6.17 6.67 -0.38
N GLN A 129 5.82 7.68 0.40
CA GLN A 129 4.48 7.75 1.00
C GLN A 129 3.39 7.75 -0.08
N LEU A 130 3.64 8.37 -1.22
CA LEU A 130 2.72 8.41 -2.36
C LEU A 130 2.48 7.00 -2.93
N ASN A 131 3.55 6.28 -3.29
CA ASN A 131 3.43 4.95 -3.88
C ASN A 131 2.86 3.92 -2.89
N ASN A 132 3.19 4.03 -1.61
CA ASN A 132 2.55 3.23 -0.56
C ASN A 132 1.03 3.45 -0.52
N SER A 133 0.59 4.70 -0.57
CA SER A 133 -0.84 5.05 -0.58
C SER A 133 -1.55 4.54 -1.84
N ILE A 134 -0.91 4.67 -3.02
CA ILE A 134 -1.46 4.16 -4.28
C ILE A 134 -1.56 2.63 -4.25
N LYS A 135 -0.50 1.96 -3.80
CA LYS A 135 -0.48 0.49 -3.72
C LYS A 135 -1.51 -0.06 -2.75
N SER A 136 -1.66 0.55 -1.58
CA SER A 136 -2.62 0.07 -0.58
C SER A 136 -2.50 -1.45 -0.38
N ASN A 137 -3.61 -2.19 -0.49
CA ASN A 137 -3.66 -3.66 -0.35
C ASN A 137 -3.63 -4.41 -1.70
N TRP A 138 -3.27 -3.74 -2.80
CA TRP A 138 -3.14 -4.37 -4.10
C TRP A 138 -1.80 -5.12 -4.23
N THR A 139 -1.80 -6.24 -4.96
CA THR A 139 -0.57 -6.94 -5.32
C THR A 139 0.14 -6.24 -6.48
N LEU A 140 1.45 -6.48 -6.63
CA LEU A 140 2.21 -5.94 -7.76
C LEU A 140 1.67 -6.41 -9.11
N GLU A 141 1.21 -7.67 -9.19
CA GLU A 141 0.58 -8.21 -10.39
C GLU A 141 -0.71 -7.45 -10.76
N GLN A 142 -1.56 -7.16 -9.77
CA GLN A 142 -2.80 -6.40 -9.99
C GLN A 142 -2.54 -4.99 -10.49
N LEU A 143 -1.46 -4.35 -10.00
CA LEU A 143 -1.03 -3.00 -10.40
C LEU A 143 -0.16 -3.00 -11.66
N ARG A 144 0.35 -4.14 -12.10
CA ARG A 144 1.38 -4.29 -13.14
C ARG A 144 2.66 -3.54 -12.77
N TRP A 145 2.99 -3.52 -11.49
CA TRP A 145 4.22 -2.92 -10.98
C TRP A 145 5.33 -3.95 -10.90
N LYS A 146 6.57 -3.46 -10.92
CA LYS A 146 7.79 -4.25 -10.70
C LYS A 146 8.56 -3.69 -9.51
N ILE A 147 9.47 -4.49 -8.98
CA ILE A 147 10.42 -4.05 -7.96
C ILE A 147 11.70 -3.61 -8.66
N TYR A 148 12.18 -2.44 -8.32
CA TYR A 148 13.48 -1.91 -8.76
C TYR A 148 14.59 -2.35 -7.79
N ASP A 149 15.83 -2.39 -8.25
CA ASP A 149 16.98 -2.76 -7.42
C ASP A 149 17.21 -1.73 -6.30
N ALA A 150 17.82 -2.20 -5.21
CA ALA A 150 18.29 -1.32 -4.14
C ALA A 150 19.42 -0.43 -4.66
N GLY A 151 19.47 0.81 -4.19
CA GLY A 151 20.56 1.71 -4.51
C GLY A 151 21.77 1.46 -3.62
N ASP A 152 22.96 1.63 -4.17
CA ASP A 152 24.23 1.66 -3.43
C ASP A 152 24.41 3.04 -2.80
N ARG A 153 24.18 3.19 -1.48
CA ARG A 153 24.39 4.43 -0.73
C ARG A 153 24.84 4.19 0.70
#